data_cdfa10cfec34101119cf8fd250f1a019
#
_entry.id   cdfa10cfec34101119cf8fd250f1a019
#
_cell.length_a   1.000
_cell.length_b   1.000
_cell.length_c   1.000
_cell.angle_alpha   90.00
_cell.angle_beta   90.00
_cell.angle_gamma   90.00
#
_symmetry.space_group_name_H-M   'P 1'
#
loop_
_entity.id
_entity.type
_entity.pdbx_description
1 polymer ?
#
loop_
_entity_poly.entity_id
_entity_poly.type
_entity_poly.pdbx_seq_one_letter_code
_entity_poly.pdbx_strand_id
1 'polypeptide(L)'
;LIAVPTVLGIYWWFYQRKNALSNRFLYALVVLTMGLYLALDGAYQPAALNSKSVKFIATEIEKVAPESEGTMYEFIEESLHAAGDPVHYFELNFYLHNRLDNFYEKRPSEGFLLIGTNDAEKYLPEFEKEGYQFEEVYESPKRVLRQIAKIYKFVKKQQPENTETTPIVE
;
A
#
# COMPACT_ATOMS: atom_id res chain seq x y z
N LEU A 1 -5.18 11.34 25.24
CA LEU A 1 -6.04 11.17 26.44
C LEU A 1 -6.00 12.36 27.40
N ILE A 2 -4.95 13.19 27.40
CA ILE A 2 -4.82 14.38 28.29
C ILE A 2 -5.65 15.58 27.81
N ALA A 3 -5.94 15.70 26.52
CA ALA A 3 -6.64 16.84 25.95
C ALA A 3 -8.08 17.00 26.49
N VAL A 4 -8.82 15.93 26.67
CA VAL A 4 -10.21 15.98 27.14
C VAL A 4 -10.33 16.52 28.57
N PRO A 5 -9.58 16.02 29.58
CA PRO A 5 -9.65 16.59 30.93
C PRO A 5 -9.14 18.03 30.99
N THR A 6 -8.16 18.41 30.15
CA THR A 6 -7.67 19.79 30.09
C THR A 6 -8.75 20.74 29.58
N VAL A 7 -9.44 20.36 28.49
CA VAL A 7 -10.57 21.16 27.94
C VAL A 7 -11.71 21.30 28.94
N LEU A 8 -12.07 20.21 29.61
CA LEU A 8 -13.10 20.23 30.65
C LEU A 8 -12.70 21.10 31.86
N GLY A 9 -11.43 21.05 32.28
CA GLY A 9 -10.91 21.90 33.36
C GLY A 9 -10.92 23.38 33.00
N ILE A 10 -10.50 23.74 31.80
CA ILE A 10 -10.56 25.13 31.30
C ILE A 10 -12.02 25.60 31.20
N TYR A 11 -12.94 24.78 30.65
CA TYR A 11 -14.36 25.05 30.58
C TYR A 11 -14.96 25.33 31.96
N TRP A 12 -14.65 24.44 32.95
CA TRP A 12 -15.12 24.58 34.31
C TRP A 12 -14.61 25.85 34.96
N TRP A 13 -13.35 26.21 34.78
CA TRP A 13 -12.74 27.42 35.30
C TRP A 13 -13.39 28.69 34.75
N PHE A 14 -13.66 28.76 33.43
CA PHE A 14 -14.39 29.88 32.82
C PHE A 14 -15.85 29.94 33.25
N TYR A 15 -16.49 28.79 33.42
CA TYR A 15 -17.88 28.73 33.88
C TYR A 15 -18.07 29.31 35.30
N GLN A 16 -17.12 29.12 36.18
CA GLN A 16 -17.18 29.63 37.55
C GLN A 16 -16.91 31.14 37.67
N ARG A 17 -16.32 31.78 36.70
CA ARG A 17 -16.07 33.23 36.75
C ARG A 17 -17.36 33.99 36.57
N LYS A 18 -17.59 35.05 37.40
CA LYS A 18 -18.82 35.90 37.43
C LYS A 18 -18.84 36.90 36.26
N ASN A 19 -18.63 36.50 35.03
CA ASN A 19 -18.72 37.32 33.84
C ASN A 19 -20.14 37.32 33.27
N ALA A 20 -20.50 38.33 32.45
CA ALA A 20 -21.81 38.39 31.81
C ALA A 20 -22.12 37.09 31.02
N LEU A 21 -23.37 36.67 31.06
CA LEU A 21 -23.81 35.36 30.52
C LEU A 21 -23.39 35.15 29.04
N SER A 22 -23.43 36.23 28.26
CA SER A 22 -23.05 36.23 26.84
C SER A 22 -21.57 35.88 26.62
N ASN A 23 -20.70 36.49 27.44
CA ASN A 23 -19.23 36.22 27.29
C ASN A 23 -18.85 34.81 27.73
N ARG A 24 -19.58 34.25 28.72
CA ARG A 24 -19.36 32.87 29.15
C ARG A 24 -19.72 31.86 28.07
N PHE A 25 -20.81 32.08 27.36
CA PHE A 25 -21.20 31.20 26.25
C PHE A 25 -20.22 31.26 25.13
N LEU A 26 -19.74 32.45 24.75
CA LEU A 26 -18.73 32.63 23.72
C LEU A 26 -17.41 31.92 24.07
N TYR A 27 -16.91 32.13 25.29
CA TYR A 27 -15.69 31.44 25.74
C TYR A 27 -15.85 29.91 25.81
N ALA A 28 -17.00 29.42 26.26
CA ALA A 28 -17.28 27.99 26.26
C ALA A 28 -17.31 27.41 24.86
N LEU A 29 -17.88 28.11 23.88
CA LEU A 29 -17.88 27.69 22.47
C LEU A 29 -16.49 27.64 21.88
N VAL A 30 -15.67 28.67 22.11
CA VAL A 30 -14.27 28.71 21.63
C VAL A 30 -13.46 27.57 22.22
N VAL A 31 -13.55 27.34 23.54
CA VAL A 31 -12.82 26.26 24.22
C VAL A 31 -13.27 24.87 23.71
N LEU A 32 -14.57 24.68 23.50
CA LEU A 32 -15.13 23.45 22.96
C LEU A 32 -14.59 23.20 21.53
N THR A 33 -14.63 24.22 20.68
CA THR A 33 -14.16 24.13 19.29
C THR A 33 -12.67 23.85 19.23
N MET A 34 -11.84 24.56 20.02
CA MET A 34 -10.41 24.27 20.10
C MET A 34 -10.12 22.88 20.64
N GLY A 35 -10.85 22.43 21.65
CA GLY A 35 -10.71 21.07 22.19
C GLY A 35 -11.07 20.00 21.18
N LEU A 36 -12.13 20.22 20.40
CA LEU A 36 -12.52 19.30 19.33
C LEU A 36 -11.45 19.24 18.24
N TYR A 37 -10.90 20.40 17.84
CA TYR A 37 -9.82 20.48 16.87
C TYR A 37 -8.57 19.72 17.35
N LEU A 38 -8.13 19.96 18.58
CA LEU A 38 -6.98 19.26 19.17
C LEU A 38 -7.23 17.76 19.30
N ALA A 39 -8.45 17.33 19.60
CA ALA A 39 -8.79 15.92 19.66
C ALA A 39 -8.76 15.25 18.26
N LEU A 40 -9.26 15.95 17.25
CA LEU A 40 -9.26 15.47 15.87
C LEU A 40 -7.84 15.42 15.31
N ASP A 41 -7.11 16.51 15.37
CA ASP A 41 -5.76 16.60 14.79
C ASP A 41 -4.70 15.85 15.60
N GLY A 42 -4.77 15.95 16.93
CA GLY A 42 -3.74 15.39 17.80
C GLY A 42 -3.90 13.90 18.14
N ALA A 43 -5.10 13.35 18.05
CA ALA A 43 -5.36 11.96 18.43
C ALA A 43 -6.02 11.13 17.33
N TYR A 44 -7.09 11.64 16.72
CA TYR A 44 -7.88 10.86 15.77
C TYR A 44 -7.17 10.73 14.40
N GLN A 45 -6.69 11.84 13.83
CA GLN A 45 -6.05 11.80 12.51
C GLN A 45 -4.79 10.93 12.48
N PRO A 46 -3.82 11.07 13.41
CA PRO A 46 -2.66 10.18 13.43
C PRO A 46 -3.02 8.71 13.59
N ALA A 47 -3.99 8.39 14.45
CA ALA A 47 -4.45 7.02 14.63
C ALA A 47 -5.11 6.46 13.36
N ALA A 48 -5.96 7.25 12.69
CA ALA A 48 -6.64 6.87 11.45
C ALA A 48 -5.64 6.71 10.29
N LEU A 49 -4.68 7.63 10.15
CA LEU A 49 -3.64 7.55 9.14
C LEU A 49 -2.73 6.34 9.35
N ASN A 50 -2.26 6.09 10.58
CA ASN A 50 -1.44 4.92 10.89
C ASN A 50 -2.18 3.61 10.65
N SER A 51 -3.48 3.54 10.95
CA SER A 51 -4.26 2.32 10.71
C SER A 51 -4.45 2.02 9.22
N LYS A 52 -4.47 3.05 8.37
CA LYS A 52 -4.62 2.94 6.91
C LYS A 52 -3.28 2.83 6.19
N SER A 53 -2.19 3.28 6.80
CA SER A 53 -0.86 3.28 6.18
C SER A 53 -0.41 1.86 5.81
N VAL A 54 0.15 1.72 4.63
CA VAL A 54 0.78 0.49 4.14
C VAL A 54 2.26 0.38 4.53
N LYS A 55 2.77 1.34 5.32
CA LYS A 55 4.17 1.36 5.75
C LYS A 55 4.62 0.07 6.43
N PHE A 56 3.75 -0.49 7.30
CA PHE A 56 4.03 -1.77 7.94
C PHE A 56 4.20 -2.90 6.92
N ILE A 57 3.31 -2.94 5.92
CA ILE A 57 3.37 -3.93 4.83
C ILE A 57 4.67 -3.77 4.04
N ALA A 58 5.06 -2.53 3.68
CA ALA A 58 6.33 -2.27 3.00
C ALA A 58 7.53 -2.81 3.79
N THR A 59 7.56 -2.57 5.12
CA THR A 59 8.63 -3.09 5.98
C THR A 59 8.67 -4.63 6.03
N GLU A 60 7.52 -5.29 6.00
CA GLU A 60 7.46 -6.77 5.92
C GLU A 60 7.94 -7.27 4.56
N ILE A 61 7.54 -6.59 3.48
CA ILE A 61 7.99 -6.89 2.13
C ILE A 61 9.51 -6.76 1.99
N GLU A 62 10.12 -5.71 2.54
CA GLU A 62 11.57 -5.54 2.51
C GLU A 62 12.35 -6.67 3.22
N LYS A 63 11.74 -7.30 4.23
CA LYS A 63 12.35 -8.47 4.89
C LYS A 63 12.30 -9.73 4.03
N VAL A 64 11.22 -9.90 3.24
CA VAL A 64 10.97 -11.11 2.45
C VAL A 64 11.57 -10.99 1.05
N ALA A 65 11.59 -9.79 0.51
CA ALA A 65 12.11 -9.47 -0.83
C ALA A 65 13.06 -8.26 -0.74
N PRO A 66 14.24 -8.41 -0.10
CA PRO A 66 15.20 -7.32 0.01
C PRO A 66 15.74 -6.93 -1.36
N GLU A 67 16.15 -5.67 -1.50
CA GLU A 67 16.71 -5.14 -2.75
C GLU A 67 17.95 -5.89 -3.20
N SER A 68 18.71 -6.43 -2.27
CA SER A 68 19.91 -7.24 -2.53
C SER A 68 19.64 -8.59 -3.21
N GLU A 69 18.41 -9.12 -3.12
CA GLU A 69 18.04 -10.43 -3.68
C GLU A 69 17.35 -10.35 -5.04
N GLY A 70 17.08 -9.16 -5.54
CA GLY A 70 16.54 -8.98 -6.88
C GLY A 70 15.60 -7.79 -7.04
N THR A 71 15.23 -7.55 -8.28
CA THR A 71 14.30 -6.48 -8.64
C THR A 71 12.87 -6.89 -8.31
N MET A 72 12.09 -5.93 -7.82
CA MET A 72 10.67 -6.12 -7.56
C MET A 72 9.84 -5.49 -8.68
N TYR A 73 8.82 -6.22 -9.08
CA TYR A 73 7.90 -5.80 -10.13
C TYR A 73 6.48 -5.76 -9.57
N GLU A 74 5.67 -4.83 -10.05
CA GLU A 74 4.23 -4.84 -9.84
C GLU A 74 3.50 -5.28 -11.10
N PHE A 75 2.40 -5.98 -10.92
CA PHE A 75 1.55 -6.34 -12.06
C PHE A 75 0.63 -5.17 -12.41
N ILE A 76 0.83 -4.62 -13.61
CA ILE A 76 -0.02 -3.58 -14.18
C ILE A 76 -0.30 -3.98 -15.62
N GLU A 77 -1.55 -4.26 -15.94
CA GLU A 77 -2.01 -4.45 -17.30
C GLU A 77 -2.65 -3.16 -17.83
N GLU A 78 -2.13 -2.64 -18.94
CA GLU A 78 -2.55 -1.36 -19.51
C GLU A 78 -4.04 -1.36 -19.94
N SER A 79 -4.57 -2.50 -20.35
CA SER A 79 -5.97 -2.67 -20.67
C SER A 79 -6.91 -2.47 -19.49
N LEU A 80 -6.46 -2.74 -18.27
CA LEU A 80 -7.23 -2.51 -17.04
C LEU A 80 -7.30 -1.04 -16.67
N HIS A 81 -6.32 -0.23 -17.11
CA HIS A 81 -6.37 1.23 -16.94
C HIS A 81 -7.54 1.86 -17.70
N ALA A 82 -7.84 1.37 -18.90
CA ALA A 82 -8.96 1.84 -19.69
C ALA A 82 -10.31 1.49 -19.06
N ALA A 83 -10.38 0.43 -18.24
CA ALA A 83 -11.57 0.02 -17.52
C ALA A 83 -11.79 0.76 -16.18
N GLY A 84 -10.89 1.68 -15.81
CA GLY A 84 -11.02 2.54 -14.62
C GLY A 84 -10.68 1.89 -13.28
N ASP A 85 -10.03 0.75 -13.26
CA ASP A 85 -9.68 0.04 -12.03
C ASP A 85 -8.22 -0.44 -11.97
N PRO A 86 -7.22 0.42 -12.24
CA PRO A 86 -5.83 0.03 -12.15
C PRO A 86 -5.44 -0.14 -10.67
N VAL A 87 -4.98 -1.32 -10.32
CA VAL A 87 -4.35 -1.56 -9.01
C VAL A 87 -2.91 -1.09 -9.11
N HIS A 88 -2.69 0.19 -8.84
CA HIS A 88 -1.35 0.74 -8.68
C HIS A 88 -1.00 0.80 -7.19
N TYR A 89 0.10 0.22 -6.84
CA TYR A 89 0.61 0.22 -5.47
C TYR A 89 1.43 1.48 -5.15
N PHE A 90 0.97 2.68 -5.56
CA PHE A 90 1.71 3.95 -5.40
C PHE A 90 2.18 4.21 -3.97
N GLU A 91 1.27 4.04 -2.99
CA GLU A 91 1.63 4.27 -1.60
C GLU A 91 2.67 3.23 -1.12
N LEU A 92 2.52 1.98 -1.54
CA LEU A 92 3.47 0.93 -1.22
C LEU A 92 4.82 1.18 -1.91
N ASN A 93 4.80 1.56 -3.20
CA ASN A 93 6.00 1.89 -3.97
C ASN A 93 6.78 3.06 -3.35
N PHE A 94 6.07 4.07 -2.83
CA PHE A 94 6.70 5.18 -2.09
C PHE A 94 7.50 4.68 -0.88
N TYR A 95 6.92 3.78 -0.07
CA TYR A 95 7.62 3.21 1.08
C TYR A 95 8.69 2.18 0.70
N LEU A 96 8.63 1.62 -0.48
CA LEU A 96 9.64 0.73 -1.08
C LEU A 96 10.68 1.51 -1.91
N HIS A 97 10.82 2.81 -1.68
CA HIS A 97 11.81 3.68 -2.34
C HIS A 97 11.71 3.73 -3.87
N ASN A 98 10.48 3.60 -4.41
CA ASN A 98 10.17 3.63 -5.84
C ASN A 98 10.91 2.56 -6.67
N ARG A 99 11.03 1.35 -6.10
CA ARG A 99 11.73 0.24 -6.76
C ARG A 99 10.81 -0.74 -7.51
N LEU A 100 9.50 -0.44 -7.59
CA LEU A 100 8.55 -1.28 -8.33
C LEU A 100 8.59 -0.92 -9.81
N ASP A 101 8.86 -1.91 -10.63
CA ASP A 101 8.81 -1.83 -12.09
C ASP A 101 7.59 -2.58 -12.64
N ASN A 102 7.13 -2.25 -13.84
CA ASN A 102 6.01 -2.93 -14.47
C ASN A 102 6.42 -4.30 -15.01
N PHE A 103 5.87 -5.37 -14.42
CA PHE A 103 6.12 -6.74 -14.85
C PHE A 103 5.56 -7.03 -16.26
N TYR A 104 4.37 -6.53 -16.54
CA TYR A 104 3.69 -6.80 -17.81
C TYR A 104 4.44 -6.23 -19.02
N GLU A 105 5.04 -5.07 -18.86
CA GLU A 105 5.84 -4.43 -19.92
C GLU A 105 7.24 -5.05 -20.04
N LYS A 106 7.93 -5.23 -18.91
CA LYS A 106 9.34 -5.64 -18.90
C LYS A 106 9.57 -7.12 -19.15
N ARG A 107 8.58 -7.97 -18.83
CA ARG A 107 8.69 -9.44 -18.96
C ARG A 107 10.04 -9.99 -18.47
N PRO A 108 10.43 -9.68 -17.23
CA PRO A 108 11.73 -10.06 -16.69
C PRO A 108 11.87 -11.58 -16.57
N SER A 109 13.13 -12.06 -16.54
CA SER A 109 13.40 -13.49 -16.40
C SER A 109 13.37 -13.99 -14.96
N GLU A 110 13.63 -13.12 -13.99
CA GLU A 110 13.64 -13.45 -12.55
C GLU A 110 13.36 -12.22 -11.70
N GLY A 111 12.98 -12.43 -10.44
CA GLY A 111 12.73 -11.38 -9.47
C GLY A 111 11.53 -11.66 -8.56
N PHE A 112 10.95 -10.60 -8.05
CA PHE A 112 9.75 -10.65 -7.19
C PHE A 112 8.59 -9.93 -7.87
N LEU A 113 7.42 -10.56 -7.88
CA LEU A 113 6.18 -10.02 -8.45
C LEU A 113 5.19 -9.69 -7.33
N LEU A 114 4.82 -8.42 -7.23
CA LEU A 114 3.74 -7.92 -6.40
C LEU A 114 2.45 -7.90 -7.22
N ILE A 115 1.45 -8.63 -6.78
CA ILE A 115 0.17 -8.79 -7.49
C ILE A 115 -0.99 -8.93 -6.50
N GLY A 116 -2.17 -8.46 -6.88
CA GLY A 116 -3.39 -8.68 -6.09
C GLY A 116 -3.92 -10.11 -6.24
N THR A 117 -4.63 -10.61 -5.22
CA THR A 117 -5.15 -11.99 -5.22
C THR A 117 -6.00 -12.30 -6.45
N ASN A 118 -6.94 -11.42 -6.81
CA ASN A 118 -7.83 -11.66 -7.95
C ASN A 118 -7.05 -11.68 -9.28
N ASP A 119 -6.05 -10.81 -9.39
CA ASP A 119 -5.21 -10.73 -10.57
C ASP A 119 -4.26 -11.94 -10.65
N ALA A 120 -3.76 -12.40 -9.50
CA ALA A 120 -2.95 -13.61 -9.41
C ALA A 120 -3.70 -14.84 -9.91
N GLU A 121 -4.94 -15.04 -9.45
CA GLU A 121 -5.78 -16.17 -9.89
C GLU A 121 -6.03 -16.16 -11.41
N LYS A 122 -6.14 -14.97 -12.00
CA LYS A 122 -6.41 -14.82 -13.43
C LYS A 122 -5.14 -14.95 -14.28
N TYR A 123 -4.06 -14.27 -13.94
CA TYR A 123 -2.91 -14.07 -14.82
C TYR A 123 -1.74 -15.00 -14.56
N LEU A 124 -1.51 -15.50 -13.32
CA LEU A 124 -0.41 -16.43 -13.07
C LEU A 124 -0.48 -17.69 -13.94
N PRO A 125 -1.67 -18.33 -14.15
CA PRO A 125 -1.76 -19.50 -15.04
C PRO A 125 -1.41 -19.19 -16.51
N GLU A 126 -1.57 -17.95 -16.95
CA GLU A 126 -1.18 -17.52 -18.29
C GLU A 126 0.35 -17.38 -18.39
N PHE A 127 0.98 -16.77 -17.41
CA PHE A 127 2.43 -16.64 -17.33
C PHE A 127 3.13 -17.99 -17.14
N GLU A 128 2.53 -18.93 -16.43
CA GLU A 128 3.05 -20.29 -16.31
C GLU A 128 3.13 -21.00 -17.68
N LYS A 129 2.16 -20.78 -18.58
CA LYS A 129 2.21 -21.25 -19.95
C LYS A 129 3.32 -20.60 -20.76
N GLU A 130 3.73 -19.38 -20.41
CA GLU A 130 4.88 -18.68 -20.99
C GLU A 130 6.24 -19.16 -20.42
N GLY A 131 6.22 -20.12 -19.50
CA GLY A 131 7.41 -20.72 -18.89
C GLY A 131 7.83 -20.11 -17.56
N TYR A 132 7.04 -19.21 -16.98
CA TYR A 132 7.31 -18.71 -15.63
C TYR A 132 6.98 -19.74 -14.57
N GLN A 133 7.72 -19.72 -13.48
CA GLN A 133 7.44 -20.46 -12.25
C GLN A 133 7.34 -19.46 -11.12
N PHE A 134 6.30 -19.59 -10.31
CA PHE A 134 6.02 -18.69 -9.21
C PHE A 134 6.01 -19.44 -7.89
N GLU A 135 6.64 -18.85 -6.87
CA GLU A 135 6.62 -19.32 -5.49
C GLU A 135 6.09 -18.18 -4.63
N GLU A 136 4.98 -18.42 -3.94
CA GLU A 136 4.42 -17.42 -3.02
C GLU A 136 5.32 -17.26 -1.80
N VAL A 137 5.83 -16.05 -1.57
CA VAL A 137 6.74 -15.76 -0.46
C VAL A 137 6.12 -14.85 0.59
N TYR A 138 5.04 -14.15 0.24
CA TYR A 138 4.37 -13.24 1.18
C TYR A 138 2.91 -13.00 0.78
N GLU A 139 2.04 -12.90 1.81
CA GLU A 139 0.67 -12.45 1.68
C GLU A 139 0.40 -11.33 2.70
N SER A 140 -0.19 -10.22 2.26
CA SER A 140 -0.45 -9.10 3.14
C SER A 140 -1.57 -9.42 4.14
N PRO A 141 -1.42 -9.05 5.43
CA PRO A 141 -2.42 -9.34 6.47
C PRO A 141 -3.70 -8.51 6.33
N LYS A 142 -3.68 -7.50 5.48
CA LYS A 142 -4.83 -6.64 5.18
C LYS A 142 -4.85 -6.27 3.70
N ARG A 143 -6.01 -5.83 3.22
CA ARG A 143 -6.15 -5.34 1.85
C ARG A 143 -5.28 -4.12 1.63
N VAL A 144 -4.50 -4.16 0.56
CA VAL A 144 -3.79 -3.02 0.00
C VAL A 144 -4.60 -2.56 -1.19
N LEU A 145 -5.11 -1.34 -1.15
CA LEU A 145 -6.15 -0.85 -2.06
C LEU A 145 -7.44 -1.68 -1.89
N ARG A 146 -7.80 -2.50 -2.85
CA ARG A 146 -9.05 -3.30 -2.83
C ARG A 146 -8.83 -4.80 -2.64
N GLN A 147 -7.59 -5.28 -2.82
CA GLN A 147 -7.22 -6.69 -2.82
C GLN A 147 -6.18 -6.99 -1.73
N ILE A 148 -6.05 -8.24 -1.34
CA ILE A 148 -4.89 -8.71 -0.59
C ILE A 148 -3.72 -8.73 -1.57
N ALA A 149 -2.60 -8.13 -1.17
CA ALA A 149 -1.38 -8.12 -1.98
C ALA A 149 -0.56 -9.37 -1.67
N LYS A 150 -0.11 -10.04 -2.72
CA LYS A 150 0.77 -11.21 -2.64
C LYS A 150 2.09 -10.90 -3.34
N ILE A 151 3.16 -11.53 -2.85
CA ILE A 151 4.45 -11.48 -3.50
C ILE A 151 4.85 -12.89 -3.87
N TYR A 152 5.24 -13.03 -5.12
CA TYR A 152 5.77 -14.26 -5.68
C TYR A 152 7.22 -14.05 -6.09
N LYS A 153 8.09 -14.95 -5.68
CA LYS A 153 9.39 -15.09 -6.31
C LYS A 153 9.19 -15.84 -7.61
N PHE A 154 9.76 -15.34 -8.69
CA PHE A 154 9.57 -15.98 -10.00
C PHE A 154 10.89 -16.16 -10.75
N VAL A 155 10.88 -17.19 -11.59
CA VAL A 155 11.95 -17.47 -12.55
C VAL A 155 11.32 -17.94 -13.86
N LYS A 156 11.78 -17.43 -14.99
CA LYS A 156 11.38 -17.90 -16.31
C LYS A 156 12.34 -18.99 -16.77
N LYS A 157 11.83 -20.20 -17.00
CA LYS A 157 12.59 -21.26 -17.63
C LYS A 157 12.96 -20.85 -19.05
N GLN A 158 14.25 -20.80 -19.36
CA GLN A 158 14.67 -20.68 -20.75
C GLN A 158 14.16 -21.90 -21.50
N GLN A 159 13.27 -21.68 -22.45
CA GLN A 159 12.94 -22.70 -23.42
C GLN A 159 14.22 -23.02 -24.19
N PRO A 160 14.65 -24.28 -24.34
CA PRO A 160 15.80 -24.62 -25.14
C PRO A 160 15.54 -24.06 -26.55
N GLU A 161 16.42 -23.16 -26.97
CA GLU A 161 16.40 -22.56 -28.29
C GLU A 161 16.47 -23.72 -29.30
N ASN A 162 15.35 -24.00 -29.98
CA ASN A 162 15.34 -24.91 -31.11
C ASN A 162 16.22 -24.30 -32.17
N THR A 163 17.48 -24.70 -32.15
CA THR A 163 18.42 -24.45 -33.24
C THR A 163 17.87 -25.23 -34.42
N GLU A 164 16.98 -24.65 -35.20
CA GLU A 164 16.66 -25.12 -36.54
C GLU A 164 17.95 -25.06 -37.33
N THR A 165 18.61 -26.19 -37.36
CA THR A 165 19.69 -26.45 -38.27
C THR A 165 19.09 -26.43 -39.67
N THR A 166 19.17 -25.27 -40.32
CA THR A 166 18.86 -25.18 -41.77
C THR A 166 19.81 -26.14 -42.52
N PRO A 167 19.30 -27.15 -43.20
CA PRO A 167 20.18 -28.02 -44.00
C PRO A 167 20.74 -27.18 -45.17
N ILE A 168 22.06 -27.06 -45.20
CA ILE A 168 22.81 -26.53 -46.35
C ILE A 168 22.59 -27.54 -47.47
N VAL A 169 21.78 -27.17 -48.47
CA VAL A 169 21.64 -27.91 -49.71
C VAL A 169 22.83 -27.51 -50.58
N GLU A 170 23.75 -28.48 -50.82
CA GLU A 170 24.77 -28.43 -51.86
C GLU A 170 24.16 -28.52 -53.26
#